data_b323b8cef4427aca850b14e7fbef0dd5
#
_entry.id   b323b8cef4427aca850b14e7fbef0dd5
#
_cell.length_a   1.000
_cell.length_b   1.000
_cell.length_c   1.000
_cell.angle_alpha   90.00
_cell.angle_beta   90.00
_cell.angle_gamma   90.00
#
_symmetry.space_group_name_H-M   'P 1'
#
loop_
_entity.id
_entity.type
_entity.pdbx_description
1 polymer ?
#
loop_
_entity_poly.entity_id
_entity_poly.type
_entity_poly.pdbx_seq_one_letter_code
_entity_poly.pdbx_strand_id
1 'polypeptide(L)'
;MKICVLGTGSWGTALAQVLADNKQEVIMWGIDPREVEDIEVNHHNTKFFETEINHDIHASTDLSVVADSDVVLAAVPTIALEEVLTKASQHLTKPAIIINVAKGFH
;
A
#
# COMPACT_ATOMS: atom_id res chain seq x y z
N MET A 1 -2.67 11.17 9.89
CA MET A 1 -3.64 10.24 9.28
C MET A 1 -2.90 8.99 8.84
N LYS A 2 -3.40 7.82 9.18
CA LYS A 2 -2.81 6.57 8.74
C LYS A 2 -3.46 6.10 7.45
N ILE A 3 -2.62 5.86 6.45
CA ILE A 3 -3.07 5.42 5.13
C ILE A 3 -2.41 4.09 4.79
N CYS A 4 -3.22 3.10 4.47
CA CYS A 4 -2.73 1.81 4.01
C CYS A 4 -2.90 1.73 2.49
N VAL A 5 -1.82 1.46 1.78
CA VAL A 5 -1.83 1.26 0.33
C VAL A 5 -1.80 -0.24 0.06
N LEU A 6 -2.86 -0.77 -0.52
CA LEU A 6 -2.92 -2.18 -0.90
C LEU A 6 -2.32 -2.33 -2.28
N GLY A 7 -1.11 -2.87 -2.33
CA GLY A 7 -0.38 -3.09 -3.56
C GLY A 7 0.99 -2.46 -3.54
N THR A 8 1.98 -3.15 -4.08
CA THR A 8 3.38 -2.72 -4.15
C THR A 8 3.85 -2.49 -5.58
N GLY A 9 2.92 -2.38 -6.53
CA GLY A 9 3.24 -2.06 -7.91
C GLY A 9 3.67 -0.60 -8.07
N SER A 10 3.90 -0.20 -9.31
CA SER A 10 4.40 1.16 -9.60
C SER A 10 3.44 2.24 -9.14
N TRP A 11 2.14 2.07 -9.41
CA TRP A 11 1.13 3.07 -9.06
C TRP A 11 0.95 3.19 -7.55
N GLY A 12 0.85 2.06 -6.86
CA GLY A 12 0.74 2.07 -5.39
C GLY A 12 1.95 2.71 -4.73
N THR A 13 3.15 2.39 -5.23
CA THR A 13 4.38 2.96 -4.69
C THR A 13 4.47 4.47 -4.97
N ALA A 14 4.06 4.91 -6.14
CA ALA A 14 4.05 6.34 -6.45
C ALA A 14 3.11 7.12 -5.53
N LEU A 15 1.92 6.58 -5.29
CA LEU A 15 0.96 7.18 -4.35
C LEU A 15 1.51 7.21 -2.93
N ALA A 16 2.12 6.10 -2.48
CA ALA A 16 2.72 6.03 -1.16
C ALA A 16 3.81 7.09 -0.99
N GLN A 17 4.62 7.29 -2.01
CA GLN A 17 5.68 8.30 -1.99
C GLN A 17 5.13 9.71 -1.81
N VAL A 18 4.10 10.07 -2.57
CA VAL A 18 3.47 11.39 -2.47
C VAL A 18 2.89 11.60 -1.07
N LEU A 19 2.20 10.59 -0.54
CA LEU A 19 1.57 10.70 0.78
C LEU A 19 2.60 10.80 1.89
N ALA A 20 3.67 10.01 1.84
CA ALA A 20 4.73 10.06 2.84
C ALA A 20 5.49 11.39 2.78
N ASP A 21 5.71 11.92 1.58
CA ASP A 21 6.34 13.23 1.42
C ASP A 21 5.47 14.35 2.01
N ASN A 22 4.17 14.14 2.10
CA ASN A 22 3.23 15.08 2.73
C ASN A 22 2.99 14.75 4.21
N LYS A 23 3.90 13.99 4.82
CA LYS A 23 3.91 13.69 6.26
C LYS A 23 2.75 12.82 6.73
N GLN A 24 2.13 12.07 5.85
CA GLN A 24 1.14 11.07 6.25
C GLN A 24 1.85 9.79 6.70
N GLU A 25 1.23 9.07 7.63
CA GLU A 25 1.72 7.76 8.04
C GLU A 25 1.28 6.73 6.98
N VAL A 26 2.23 6.14 6.27
CA VAL A 26 1.93 5.25 5.15
C VAL A 26 2.47 3.86 5.42
N ILE A 27 1.62 2.86 5.25
CA ILE A 27 2.04 1.47 5.21
C ILE A 27 1.50 0.83 3.93
N MET A 28 2.35 0.09 3.24
CA MET A 28 1.98 -0.64 2.03
C MET A 28 1.79 -2.11 2.36
N TRP A 29 0.84 -2.73 1.72
CA TRP A 29 0.69 -4.18 1.75
C TRP A 29 0.99 -4.74 0.38
N GLY A 30 1.76 -5.81 0.33
CA GLY A 30 2.06 -6.51 -0.92
C GLY A 30 2.06 -8.01 -0.72
N ILE A 31 1.81 -8.75 -1.80
CA ILE A 31 1.77 -10.20 -1.76
C ILE A 31 3.16 -10.84 -1.95
N ASP A 32 4.07 -10.14 -2.61
CA ASP A 32 5.41 -10.65 -2.88
C ASP A 32 6.36 -10.25 -1.74
N PRO A 33 6.84 -11.24 -0.94
CA PRO A 33 7.74 -10.92 0.18
C PRO A 33 9.02 -10.20 -0.24
N ARG A 34 9.50 -10.43 -1.46
CA ARG A 34 10.74 -9.79 -1.93
C ARG A 34 10.52 -8.32 -2.22
N GLU A 35 9.37 -7.94 -2.80
CA GLU A 35 9.04 -6.53 -3.03
C GLU A 35 8.82 -5.82 -1.71
N VAL A 36 8.13 -6.46 -0.78
CA VAL A 36 7.87 -5.90 0.54
C VAL A 36 9.18 -5.68 1.31
N GLU A 37 10.09 -6.66 1.29
CA GLU A 37 11.38 -6.52 1.96
C GLU A 37 12.21 -5.40 1.34
N ASP A 38 12.19 -5.28 0.02
CA ASP A 38 12.92 -4.24 -0.69
C ASP A 38 12.46 -2.84 -0.23
N ILE A 39 11.16 -2.66 -0.09
CA ILE A 39 10.58 -1.40 0.39
C ILE A 39 10.91 -1.16 1.87
N GLU A 40 10.67 -2.15 2.72
CA GLU A 40 10.80 -1.99 4.18
C GLU A 40 12.25 -1.85 4.62
N VAL A 41 13.15 -2.64 4.05
CA VAL A 41 14.55 -2.72 4.49
C VAL A 41 15.46 -1.82 3.66
N ASN A 42 15.33 -1.87 2.35
CA ASN A 42 16.23 -1.16 1.44
C ASN A 42 15.70 0.21 1.02
N HIS A 43 14.43 0.50 1.29
CA HIS A 43 13.78 1.74 0.86
C HIS A 43 13.82 1.93 -0.65
N HIS A 44 13.64 0.81 -1.35
CA HIS A 44 13.60 0.77 -2.81
C HIS A 44 12.40 -0.03 -3.28
N ASN A 45 11.97 0.24 -4.48
CA ASN A 45 11.13 -0.66 -5.23
C ASN A 45 11.81 -0.85 -6.58
N THR A 46 12.87 -1.65 -6.55
CA THR A 46 13.83 -1.80 -7.66
C THR A 46 13.17 -2.21 -8.96
N LYS A 47 12.08 -2.97 -8.88
CA LYS A 47 11.35 -3.42 -10.06
C LYS A 47 10.75 -2.26 -10.86
N PHE A 48 10.39 -1.16 -10.19
CA PHE A 48 9.67 -0.05 -10.81
C PHE A 48 10.40 1.30 -10.75
N PHE A 49 11.31 1.48 -9.81
CA PHE A 49 11.96 2.77 -9.57
C PHE A 49 13.46 2.60 -9.39
N GLU A 50 14.24 3.50 -9.98
CA GLU A 50 15.71 3.48 -9.87
C GLU A 50 16.22 4.16 -8.61
N THR A 51 15.43 5.04 -8.02
CA THR A 51 15.84 5.82 -6.85
C THR A 51 15.18 5.30 -5.59
N GLU A 52 15.75 5.69 -4.44
CA GLU A 52 15.14 5.36 -3.16
C GLU A 52 13.76 5.99 -3.00
N ILE A 53 12.87 5.30 -2.32
CA ILE A 53 11.58 5.85 -1.90
C ILE A 53 11.72 6.44 -0.51
N ASN A 54 10.71 7.20 -0.08
CA ASN A 54 10.71 7.83 1.24
C ASN A 54 10.91 6.78 2.33
N HIS A 55 11.89 6.99 3.22
CA HIS A 55 12.25 6.04 4.28
C HIS A 55 11.16 5.87 5.35
N ASP A 56 10.18 6.75 5.39
CA ASP A 56 9.06 6.63 6.34
C ASP A 56 7.96 5.70 5.84
N ILE A 57 8.07 5.20 4.61
CA ILE A 57 7.13 4.21 4.09
C ILE A 57 7.47 2.84 4.65
N HIS A 58 6.49 2.21 5.27
CA HIS A 58 6.60 0.83 5.74
C HIS A 58 5.88 -0.11 4.79
N ALA A 59 6.25 -1.39 4.81
CA ALA A 59 5.60 -2.39 3.99
C ALA A 59 5.54 -3.74 4.71
N SER A 60 4.49 -4.50 4.42
CA SER A 60 4.29 -5.81 5.05
C SER A 60 3.50 -6.72 4.11
N THR A 61 3.68 -8.03 4.27
CA THR A 61 2.82 -9.02 3.62
C THR A 61 1.61 -9.39 4.47
N ASP A 62 1.56 -8.90 5.71
CA ASP A 62 0.47 -9.18 6.64
C ASP A 62 -0.66 -8.17 6.45
N LEU A 63 -1.80 -8.65 5.98
CA LEU A 63 -2.94 -7.79 5.67
C LEU A 63 -3.54 -7.11 6.92
N SER A 64 -3.21 -7.61 8.11
CA SER A 64 -3.66 -6.97 9.34
C SER A 64 -3.11 -5.56 9.55
N VAL A 65 -2.12 -5.16 8.76
CA VAL A 65 -1.59 -3.78 8.82
C VAL A 65 -2.63 -2.72 8.46
N VAL A 66 -3.73 -3.12 7.86
CA VAL A 66 -4.83 -2.21 7.52
C VAL A 66 -5.62 -1.77 8.78
N ALA A 67 -5.42 -2.43 9.92
CA ALA A 67 -6.31 -2.36 11.08
C ALA A 67 -6.76 -0.96 11.50
N ASP A 68 -5.85 -0.06 11.78
CA ASP A 68 -6.20 1.28 12.28
C ASP A 68 -6.17 2.36 11.21
N SER A 69 -6.33 1.96 9.95
CA SER A 69 -6.26 2.90 8.85
C SER A 69 -7.43 3.86 8.84
N ASP A 70 -7.15 5.13 8.54
CA ASP A 70 -8.16 6.13 8.28
C ASP A 70 -8.61 6.04 6.82
N VAL A 71 -7.66 5.73 5.93
CA VAL A 71 -7.89 5.60 4.49
C VAL A 71 -7.20 4.34 3.99
N VAL A 72 -7.88 3.62 3.11
CA VAL A 72 -7.31 2.45 2.41
C VAL A 72 -7.34 2.75 0.92
N LEU A 73 -6.17 2.78 0.29
CA LEU A 73 -6.04 2.97 -1.15
C LEU A 73 -5.84 1.60 -1.80
N ALA A 74 -6.81 1.17 -2.60
CA ALA A 74 -6.75 -0.13 -3.25
C ALA A 74 -6.08 0.03 -4.63
N ALA A 75 -4.82 -0.37 -4.71
CA ALA A 75 -3.99 -0.26 -5.91
C ALA A 75 -3.52 -1.63 -6.44
N VAL A 76 -4.22 -2.69 -6.07
CA VAL A 76 -3.94 -4.03 -6.59
C VAL A 76 -4.59 -4.19 -7.97
N PRO A 77 -4.11 -5.15 -8.79
CA PRO A 77 -4.75 -5.43 -10.07
C PRO A 77 -6.24 -5.73 -9.92
N THR A 78 -7.04 -5.29 -10.88
CA THR A 78 -8.50 -5.43 -10.83
C THR A 78 -8.96 -6.86 -10.54
N ILE A 79 -8.25 -7.84 -11.08
CA ILE A 79 -8.60 -9.25 -10.89
C ILE A 79 -8.50 -9.69 -9.43
N ALA A 80 -7.63 -9.06 -8.66
CA ALA A 80 -7.43 -9.39 -7.24
C ALA A 80 -8.21 -8.48 -6.29
N LEU A 81 -8.80 -7.43 -6.81
CA LEU A 81 -9.36 -6.34 -6.01
C LEU A 81 -10.42 -6.79 -5.00
N GLU A 82 -11.41 -7.54 -5.47
CA GLU A 82 -12.52 -7.96 -4.61
C GLU A 82 -12.04 -8.85 -3.47
N GLU A 83 -11.19 -9.82 -3.78
CA GLU A 83 -10.66 -10.74 -2.77
C GLU A 83 -9.83 -10.00 -1.73
N VAL A 84 -8.94 -9.12 -2.18
CA VAL A 84 -8.08 -8.37 -1.26
C VAL A 84 -8.90 -7.44 -0.37
N LEU A 85 -9.86 -6.71 -0.93
CA LEU A 85 -10.71 -5.83 -0.14
C LEU A 85 -11.57 -6.58 0.86
N THR A 86 -12.10 -7.74 0.47
CA THR A 86 -12.89 -8.57 1.39
C THR A 86 -12.04 -9.03 2.57
N LYS A 87 -10.83 -9.49 2.31
CA LYS A 87 -9.92 -9.93 3.38
C LYS A 87 -9.47 -8.76 4.24
N ALA A 88 -9.13 -7.63 3.62
CA ALA A 88 -8.68 -6.44 4.35
C ALA A 88 -9.77 -5.91 5.27
N SER A 89 -11.02 -5.90 4.83
CA SER A 89 -12.12 -5.38 5.63
C SER A 89 -12.33 -6.16 6.94
N GLN A 90 -11.92 -7.43 6.98
CA GLN A 90 -12.01 -8.25 8.18
C GLN A 90 -11.02 -7.81 9.26
N HIS A 91 -9.99 -7.07 8.91
CA HIS A 91 -8.97 -6.59 9.83
C HIS A 91 -9.20 -5.14 10.28
N LEU A 92 -10.15 -4.44 9.67
CA LEU A 92 -10.43 -3.06 10.05
C LEU A 92 -11.01 -3.00 11.46
N THR A 93 -10.43 -2.14 12.30
CA THR A 93 -10.87 -1.96 13.68
C THR A 93 -11.79 -0.75 13.86
N LYS A 94 -11.92 0.06 12.81
CA LYS A 94 -12.78 1.24 12.78
C LYS A 94 -13.19 1.52 11.34
N PRO A 95 -14.22 2.34 11.11
CA PRO A 95 -14.59 2.73 9.76
C PRO A 95 -13.43 3.43 9.06
N ALA A 96 -13.19 3.08 7.80
CA ALA A 96 -12.15 3.67 6.97
C ALA A 96 -12.74 4.08 5.63
N ILE A 97 -12.17 5.13 5.03
CA ILE A 97 -12.51 5.51 3.67
C ILE A 97 -11.73 4.61 2.72
N ILE A 98 -12.42 3.93 1.83
CA ILE A 98 -11.77 3.04 0.86
C ILE A 98 -11.84 3.70 -0.51
N ILE A 99 -10.68 3.93 -1.09
CA ILE A 99 -10.56 4.55 -2.42
C ILE A 99 -9.97 3.53 -3.37
N ASN A 100 -10.72 3.18 -4.40
CA ASN A 100 -10.28 2.27 -5.43
C ASN A 100 -9.56 3.06 -6.53
N VAL A 101 -8.23 2.97 -6.56
CA VAL A 101 -7.42 3.64 -7.59
C VAL A 101 -7.07 2.70 -8.74
N ALA A 102 -7.40 1.42 -8.64
CA ALA A 102 -7.10 0.44 -9.68
C ALA A 102 -7.80 0.78 -11.00
N LYS A 103 -8.99 1.34 -10.94
CA LYS A 103 -9.77 1.70 -12.13
C LYS A 103 -9.21 2.89 -12.91
N GLY A 104 -8.36 3.68 -12.30
CA GLY A 104 -7.70 4.78 -13.00
C GLY A 104 -6.53 4.31 -13.85
N PHE A 105 -6.29 3.02 -13.90
CA PHE A 105 -5.09 2.42 -14.44
C PHE A 105 -5.42 1.57 -15.67
N HIS A 106 -5.39 2.17 -16.82
CA HIS A 106 -5.65 1.45 -18.06
C HIS A 106 -4.53 1.67 -19.05
#